data_4b42e1d0312d0a6520d0434e8fda7e37
#
_entry.id   4b42e1d0312d0a6520d0434e8fda7e37
#
_cell.length_a   1.000
_cell.length_b   1.000
_cell.length_c   1.000
_cell.angle_alpha   90.00
_cell.angle_beta   90.00
_cell.angle_gamma   90.00
#
_symmetry.space_group_name_H-M   'P 1'
#
loop_
_entity.id
_entity.type
_entity.pdbx_description
1 polymer ?
#
loop_
_entity_poly.entity_id
_entity_poly.type
_entity_poly.pdbx_seq_one_letter_code
_entity_poly.pdbx_strand_id
1 'polypeptide(L)'
;MRLKKFVCAVVAVFSLSPLAAQQVVSNHSVSVELAGLMYAYECPLGDRFSLVARVGTQAGIQYSSYSSFWGEREQRWSVGLYPVLSVEPRYYYNLSKRYEAGKNAFKNSGGFLSCNLQYYLPPYYRRHVDNSGGFVMTPFWGFRRVWYRHLLFELGGGLNLASTDFKSVSVGPAFNVRLGYLF
;
A
#
# COMPACT_ATOMS: atom_id res chain seq x y z
N MET A 1 -10.97 -14.43 -28.35
CA MET A 1 -10.38 -13.37 -29.21
C MET A 1 -10.25 -12.00 -28.55
N ARG A 2 -11.09 -11.63 -27.58
CA ARG A 2 -11.04 -10.30 -26.88
C ARG A 2 -9.90 -10.18 -25.84
N LEU A 3 -9.54 -11.25 -25.14
CA LEU A 3 -8.50 -11.25 -24.11
C LEU A 3 -7.09 -11.00 -24.68
N LYS A 4 -6.77 -11.57 -25.85
CA LYS A 4 -5.48 -11.32 -26.54
C LYS A 4 -5.30 -9.86 -26.97
N LYS A 5 -6.38 -9.17 -27.38
CA LYS A 5 -6.35 -7.75 -27.73
C LYS A 5 -6.14 -6.87 -26.51
N PHE A 6 -6.65 -7.27 -25.34
CA PHE A 6 -6.46 -6.54 -24.09
C PHE A 6 -5.00 -6.66 -23.58
N VAL A 7 -4.42 -7.86 -23.67
CA VAL A 7 -3.01 -8.09 -23.31
C VAL A 7 -2.06 -7.32 -24.25
N CYS A 8 -2.33 -7.30 -25.56
CA CYS A 8 -1.52 -6.52 -26.50
C CYS A 8 -1.65 -5.00 -26.28
N ALA A 9 -2.83 -4.49 -25.89
CA ALA A 9 -3.00 -3.07 -25.57
C ALA A 9 -2.25 -2.66 -24.29
N VAL A 10 -2.20 -3.54 -23.28
CA VAL A 10 -1.42 -3.30 -22.05
C VAL A 10 0.08 -3.32 -22.35
N VAL A 11 0.55 -4.21 -23.22
CA VAL A 11 1.98 -4.26 -23.60
C VAL A 11 2.40 -3.07 -24.46
N ALA A 12 1.53 -2.58 -25.36
CA ALA A 12 1.82 -1.44 -26.21
C ALA A 12 1.95 -0.10 -25.48
N VAL A 13 1.35 0.06 -24.29
CA VAL A 13 1.49 1.24 -23.44
C VAL A 13 2.89 1.34 -22.82
N PHE A 14 3.63 0.23 -22.73
CA PHE A 14 4.97 0.18 -22.13
C PHE A 14 6.12 0.51 -23.10
N SER A 15 5.85 0.75 -24.38
CA SER A 15 6.89 0.93 -25.41
C SER A 15 7.17 2.38 -25.84
N LEU A 16 6.71 3.41 -25.10
CA LEU A 16 7.01 4.81 -25.39
C LEU A 16 8.31 5.25 -24.72
N SER A 17 9.26 5.49 -25.56
CA SER A 17 10.70 5.80 -25.49
C SER A 17 11.21 6.83 -24.47
N PRO A 18 12.53 6.85 -24.20
CA PRO A 18 13.15 7.63 -23.13
C PRO A 18 13.53 9.03 -23.59
N LEU A 19 12.90 10.05 -23.05
CA LEU A 19 13.62 11.28 -22.77
C LEU A 19 14.41 11.05 -21.47
N ALA A 20 15.65 11.54 -21.40
CA ALA A 20 16.54 11.40 -20.24
C ALA A 20 15.96 12.06 -18.98
N ALA A 21 14.94 11.46 -18.44
CA ALA A 21 14.29 11.82 -17.21
C ALA A 21 14.74 10.84 -16.13
N GLN A 22 14.85 11.28 -14.89
CA GLN A 22 15.20 10.36 -13.81
C GLN A 22 14.22 9.21 -13.80
N GLN A 23 14.74 8.00 -14.01
CA GLN A 23 13.98 6.75 -13.99
C GLN A 23 13.70 6.34 -12.54
N VAL A 24 12.60 5.63 -12.36
CA VAL A 24 12.33 4.93 -11.09
C VAL A 24 13.43 3.91 -10.85
N VAL A 25 13.95 3.87 -9.64
CA VAL A 25 15.03 2.95 -9.25
C VAL A 25 14.52 1.89 -8.27
N SER A 26 15.13 0.71 -8.35
CA SER A 26 14.85 -0.36 -7.38
C SER A 26 15.35 0.03 -5.98
N ASN A 27 14.66 -0.40 -4.96
CA ASN A 27 15.06 -0.21 -3.58
C ASN A 27 14.42 -1.22 -2.64
N HIS A 28 15.08 -1.45 -1.51
CA HIS A 28 14.60 -2.24 -0.40
C HIS A 28 14.36 -1.34 0.80
N SER A 29 13.32 -1.60 1.57
CA SER A 29 13.05 -0.85 2.79
C SER A 29 12.37 -1.71 3.85
N VAL A 30 12.61 -1.34 5.09
CA VAL A 30 11.81 -1.78 6.22
C VAL A 30 11.10 -0.56 6.78
N SER A 31 9.80 -0.64 6.97
CA SER A 31 8.99 0.48 7.44
C SER A 31 8.02 0.06 8.55
N VAL A 32 7.86 0.97 9.49
CA VAL A 32 6.74 0.97 10.44
C VAL A 32 5.60 1.71 9.76
N GLU A 33 4.47 1.08 9.68
CA GLU A 33 3.20 1.65 9.23
C GLU A 33 2.31 1.91 10.47
N LEU A 34 1.16 2.58 10.32
CA LEU A 34 0.28 2.94 11.44
C LEU A 34 -0.02 1.78 12.41
N ALA A 35 -0.05 0.55 11.90
CA ALA A 35 -0.40 -0.63 12.69
C ALA A 35 0.54 -1.81 12.44
N GLY A 36 1.73 -1.64 11.88
CA GLY A 36 2.55 -2.79 11.56
C GLY A 36 3.98 -2.51 11.13
N LEU A 37 4.71 -3.61 10.93
CA LEU A 37 6.07 -3.63 10.43
C LEU A 37 6.10 -4.36 9.09
N MET A 38 6.62 -3.70 8.05
CA MET A 38 6.64 -4.23 6.69
C MET A 38 8.05 -4.15 6.09
N TYR A 39 8.48 -5.21 5.44
CA TYR A 39 9.56 -5.20 4.48
C TYR A 39 8.99 -4.97 3.09
N ALA A 40 9.64 -4.15 2.30
CA ALA A 40 9.21 -3.81 0.95
C ALA A 40 10.38 -3.90 -0.05
N TYR A 41 10.07 -4.43 -1.23
CA TYR A 41 10.91 -4.35 -2.40
C TYR A 41 10.18 -3.61 -3.51
N GLU A 42 10.78 -2.56 -4.04
CA GLU A 42 10.29 -1.81 -5.18
C GLU A 42 11.09 -2.14 -6.43
N CYS A 43 10.38 -2.61 -7.45
CA CYS A 43 10.91 -2.95 -8.76
C CYS A 43 10.45 -1.92 -9.79
N PRO A 44 11.36 -1.26 -10.55
CA PRO A 44 10.97 -0.38 -11.64
C PRO A 44 10.36 -1.20 -12.79
N LEU A 45 9.24 -0.71 -13.33
CA LEU A 45 8.60 -1.25 -14.54
C LEU A 45 8.75 -0.32 -15.74
N GLY A 46 9.35 0.85 -15.54
CA GLY A 46 9.59 1.88 -16.54
C GLY A 46 9.98 3.20 -15.89
N ASP A 47 10.05 4.27 -16.67
CA ASP A 47 10.55 5.58 -16.22
C ASP A 47 9.72 6.20 -15.09
N ARG A 48 8.43 5.89 -15.05
CA ARG A 48 7.46 6.46 -14.09
C ARG A 48 6.66 5.42 -13.33
N PHE A 49 6.81 4.14 -13.67
CA PHE A 49 6.06 3.05 -13.07
C PHE A 49 6.95 2.15 -12.23
N SER A 50 6.45 1.75 -11.09
CA SER A 50 7.04 0.69 -10.27
C SER A 50 5.98 -0.26 -9.72
N LEU A 51 6.47 -1.41 -9.28
CA LEU A 51 5.70 -2.38 -8.52
C LEU A 51 6.39 -2.56 -7.16
N VAL A 52 5.65 -2.34 -6.09
CA VAL A 52 6.14 -2.55 -4.73
C VAL A 52 5.49 -3.81 -4.19
N ALA A 53 6.31 -4.80 -3.87
CA ALA A 53 5.90 -5.99 -3.12
C ALA A 53 6.25 -5.81 -1.65
N ARG A 54 5.31 -6.15 -0.75
CA ARG A 54 5.52 -6.05 0.71
C ARG A 54 5.12 -7.31 1.41
N VAL A 55 5.83 -7.59 2.49
CA VAL A 55 5.51 -8.67 3.42
C VAL A 55 5.78 -8.18 4.84
N GLY A 56 4.91 -8.55 5.77
CA GLY A 56 5.10 -8.16 7.16
C GLY A 56 3.91 -8.50 8.03
N THR A 57 3.74 -7.75 9.10
CA THR A 57 2.67 -7.95 10.08
C THR A 57 1.96 -6.65 10.38
N GLN A 58 0.63 -6.73 10.54
CA GLN A 58 -0.19 -5.59 10.95
C GLN A 58 -1.12 -5.99 12.10
N ALA A 59 -1.32 -5.06 13.03
CA ALA A 59 -2.30 -5.19 14.12
C ALA A 59 -3.65 -4.69 13.65
N GLY A 60 -4.69 -5.48 13.84
CA GLY A 60 -6.09 -5.05 13.72
C GLY A 60 -6.68 -4.85 15.11
N ILE A 61 -7.28 -3.69 15.34
CA ILE A 61 -8.02 -3.39 16.56
C ILE A 61 -9.45 -3.08 16.16
N GLN A 62 -10.40 -3.83 16.70
CA GLN A 62 -11.82 -3.60 16.48
C GLN A 62 -12.53 -3.40 17.81
N TYR A 63 -13.32 -2.35 17.89
CA TYR A 63 -14.20 -2.09 19.00
C TYR A 63 -15.62 -2.40 18.58
N SER A 64 -16.30 -3.28 19.32
CA SER A 64 -17.72 -3.57 19.14
C SER A 64 -18.47 -3.35 20.45
N SER A 65 -19.56 -2.59 20.38
CA SER A 65 -20.49 -2.41 21.48
C SER A 65 -21.86 -2.98 21.10
N TYR A 66 -22.33 -3.93 21.87
CA TYR A 66 -23.69 -4.47 21.77
C TYR A 66 -24.51 -3.95 22.96
N SER A 67 -25.65 -3.34 22.66
CA SER A 67 -26.66 -3.02 23.67
C SER A 67 -27.77 -4.06 23.59
N SER A 68 -27.95 -4.82 24.68
CA SER A 68 -29.11 -5.70 24.84
C SER A 68 -30.37 -4.87 25.07
N PHE A 69 -31.51 -5.38 24.64
CA PHE A 69 -32.86 -4.78 24.92
C PHE A 69 -33.10 -4.56 26.43
N TRP A 70 -32.40 -5.26 27.31
CA TRP A 70 -32.46 -5.16 28.76
C TRP A 70 -31.42 -4.20 29.38
N GLY A 71 -30.75 -3.38 28.56
CA GLY A 71 -29.87 -2.29 29.01
C GLY A 71 -28.44 -2.70 29.36
N GLU A 72 -28.05 -3.96 29.20
CA GLU A 72 -26.67 -4.38 29.38
C GLU A 72 -25.84 -3.94 28.15
N ARG A 73 -24.77 -3.17 28.39
CA ARG A 73 -23.77 -2.78 27.39
C ARG A 73 -22.56 -3.71 27.53
N GLU A 74 -22.43 -4.67 26.63
CA GLU A 74 -21.17 -5.38 26.46
C GLU A 74 -20.26 -4.60 25.50
N GLN A 75 -19.12 -4.19 26.01
CA GLN A 75 -18.05 -3.57 25.24
C GLN A 75 -16.93 -4.60 25.06
N ARG A 76 -16.63 -4.97 23.81
CA ARG A 76 -15.57 -5.91 23.50
C ARG A 76 -14.51 -5.26 22.62
N TRP A 77 -13.28 -5.32 23.11
CA TRP A 77 -12.09 -5.01 22.32
C TRP A 77 -11.58 -6.31 21.69
N SER A 78 -11.43 -6.27 20.39
CA SER A 78 -10.88 -7.37 19.62
C SER A 78 -9.52 -6.94 19.06
N VAL A 79 -8.49 -7.76 19.29
CA VAL A 79 -7.13 -7.48 18.82
C VAL A 79 -6.62 -8.70 18.06
N GLY A 80 -6.07 -8.46 16.89
CA GLY A 80 -5.43 -9.50 16.08
C GLY A 80 -4.11 -9.03 15.49
N LEU A 81 -3.15 -9.94 15.36
CA LEU A 81 -1.92 -9.73 14.60
C LEU A 81 -1.96 -10.58 13.34
N TYR A 82 -1.91 -9.96 12.20
CA TYR A 82 -2.10 -10.57 10.90
C TYR A 82 -0.81 -10.54 10.08
N PRO A 83 -0.34 -11.69 9.55
CA PRO A 83 0.62 -11.65 8.46
C PRO A 83 -0.04 -11.00 7.24
N VAL A 84 0.70 -10.14 6.55
CA VAL A 84 0.18 -9.39 5.40
C VAL A 84 1.11 -9.53 4.22
N LEU A 85 0.51 -9.83 3.08
CA LEU A 85 1.15 -9.73 1.77
C LEU A 85 0.52 -8.57 1.02
N SER A 86 1.31 -7.80 0.31
CA SER A 86 0.78 -6.67 -0.44
C SER A 86 1.55 -6.45 -1.73
N VAL A 87 0.81 -6.03 -2.75
CA VAL A 87 1.36 -5.61 -4.04
C VAL A 87 0.77 -4.25 -4.36
N GLU A 88 1.64 -3.31 -4.74
CA GLU A 88 1.26 -1.92 -4.95
C GLU A 88 1.91 -1.38 -6.23
N PRO A 89 1.19 -1.37 -7.38
CA PRO A 89 1.58 -0.62 -8.55
C PRO A 89 1.56 0.88 -8.25
N ARG A 90 2.60 1.59 -8.66
CA ARG A 90 2.78 3.04 -8.48
C ARG A 90 3.04 3.75 -9.78
N TYR A 91 2.45 4.91 -9.94
CA TYR A 91 2.73 5.86 -11.00
C TYR A 91 3.29 7.16 -10.41
N TYR A 92 4.55 7.45 -10.66
CA TYR A 92 5.23 8.67 -10.23
C TYR A 92 5.03 9.80 -11.25
N TYR A 93 4.13 10.73 -10.97
CA TYR A 93 3.75 11.77 -11.93
C TYR A 93 4.70 12.98 -11.94
N ASN A 94 5.56 13.15 -10.94
CA ASN A 94 6.37 14.36 -10.80
C ASN A 94 7.88 14.13 -10.60
N LEU A 95 8.40 12.90 -10.72
CA LEU A 95 9.83 12.63 -10.51
C LEU A 95 10.71 13.43 -11.47
N SER A 96 10.42 13.40 -12.77
CA SER A 96 11.18 14.14 -13.80
C SER A 96 11.19 15.63 -13.54
N LYS A 97 10.01 16.23 -13.27
CA LYS A 97 9.89 17.66 -12.95
C LYS A 97 10.68 18.05 -11.70
N ARG A 98 10.74 17.16 -10.71
CA ARG A 98 11.54 17.39 -9.50
C ARG A 98 13.02 17.37 -9.78
N TYR A 99 13.47 16.40 -10.58
CA TYR A 99 14.85 16.29 -10.99
C TYR A 99 15.31 17.52 -11.80
N GLU A 100 14.56 17.91 -12.81
CA GLU A 100 14.82 19.11 -13.64
C GLU A 100 14.86 20.40 -12.80
N ALA A 101 14.03 20.49 -11.76
CA ALA A 101 13.98 21.62 -10.84
C ALA A 101 15.07 21.55 -9.73
N GLY A 102 16.03 20.61 -9.79
CA GLY A 102 17.09 20.43 -8.77
C GLY A 102 16.56 20.00 -7.40
N LYS A 103 15.30 19.53 -7.31
CA LYS A 103 14.70 19.04 -6.05
C LYS A 103 15.09 17.59 -5.81
N ASN A 104 15.14 17.21 -4.52
CA ASN A 104 15.41 15.81 -4.15
C ASN A 104 14.42 14.85 -4.80
N ALA A 105 14.90 14.02 -5.72
CA ALA A 105 14.20 12.91 -6.36
C ALA A 105 14.87 11.54 -6.05
N PHE A 106 15.86 11.53 -5.15
CA PHE A 106 16.63 10.36 -4.77
C PHE A 106 15.72 9.22 -4.27
N LYS A 107 16.01 7.99 -4.74
CA LYS A 107 15.26 6.78 -4.36
C LYS A 107 13.74 6.96 -4.48
N ASN A 108 13.29 7.49 -5.63
CA ASN A 108 11.88 7.71 -5.95
C ASN A 108 11.18 8.75 -5.05
N SER A 109 11.91 9.76 -4.55
CA SER A 109 11.35 10.85 -3.72
C SER A 109 10.45 11.76 -4.55
N GLY A 110 9.18 11.40 -4.70
CA GLY A 110 8.19 12.08 -5.51
C GLY A 110 6.78 11.94 -5.00
N GLY A 111 5.84 12.52 -5.72
CA GLY A 111 4.42 12.24 -5.59
C GLY A 111 4.03 11.09 -6.50
N PHE A 112 3.10 10.28 -6.06
CA PHE A 112 2.64 9.11 -6.82
C PHE A 112 1.16 8.85 -6.65
N LEU A 113 0.57 8.18 -7.63
CA LEU A 113 -0.72 7.52 -7.57
C LEU A 113 -0.48 6.02 -7.45
N SER A 114 -1.29 5.36 -6.67
CA SER A 114 -1.10 3.94 -6.37
C SER A 114 -2.42 3.23 -6.09
N CYS A 115 -2.37 1.90 -6.19
CA CYS A 115 -3.44 1.02 -5.74
C CYS A 115 -2.82 -0.12 -4.92
N ASN A 116 -2.91 -0.04 -3.60
CA ASN A 116 -2.38 -1.07 -2.73
C ASN A 116 -3.37 -2.24 -2.64
N LEU A 117 -2.92 -3.42 -3.03
CA LEU A 117 -3.65 -4.68 -2.94
C LEU A 117 -3.07 -5.47 -1.78
N GLN A 118 -3.81 -5.63 -0.69
CA GLN A 118 -3.37 -6.31 0.52
C GLN A 118 -4.19 -7.57 0.75
N TYR A 119 -3.50 -8.63 1.11
CA TYR A 119 -4.10 -9.86 1.59
C TYR A 119 -3.66 -10.14 3.00
N TYR A 120 -4.62 -10.19 3.91
CA TYR A 120 -4.44 -10.54 5.31
C TYR A 120 -4.61 -12.04 5.46
N LEU A 121 -3.58 -12.73 5.90
CA LEU A 121 -3.68 -14.13 6.27
C LEU A 121 -4.38 -14.27 7.63
N PRO A 122 -4.86 -15.46 7.99
CA PRO A 122 -5.41 -15.71 9.32
C PRO A 122 -4.45 -15.24 10.43
N PRO A 123 -4.97 -14.61 11.51
CA PRO A 123 -4.13 -14.05 12.56
C PRO A 123 -3.37 -15.15 13.32
N TYR A 124 -2.09 -14.93 13.57
CA TYR A 124 -1.28 -15.82 14.43
C TYR A 124 -1.43 -15.50 15.92
N TYR A 125 -1.92 -14.30 16.26
CA TYR A 125 -2.35 -13.92 17.60
C TYR A 125 -3.73 -13.28 17.50
N ARG A 126 -4.67 -13.70 18.34
CA ARG A 126 -6.03 -13.18 18.35
C ARG A 126 -6.65 -13.17 19.74
N ARG A 127 -7.42 -12.14 20.01
CA ARG A 127 -8.30 -12.05 21.17
C ARG A 127 -9.67 -11.56 20.70
N HIS A 128 -10.70 -12.38 20.81
CA HIS A 128 -12.07 -12.10 20.38
C HIS A 128 -12.21 -11.72 18.87
N VAL A 129 -11.40 -12.30 18.00
CA VAL A 129 -11.43 -12.09 16.54
C VAL A 129 -11.65 -13.43 15.84
N ASP A 130 -12.41 -13.43 14.74
CA ASP A 130 -12.59 -14.60 13.89
C ASP A 130 -11.29 -14.99 13.17
N ASN A 131 -11.16 -16.27 12.85
CA ASN A 131 -9.97 -16.82 12.19
C ASN A 131 -10.05 -16.68 10.66
N SER A 132 -10.52 -15.55 10.16
CA SER A 132 -10.62 -15.27 8.74
C SER A 132 -9.58 -14.26 8.30
N GLY A 133 -8.99 -14.54 7.15
CA GLY A 133 -8.23 -13.54 6.40
C GLY A 133 -9.15 -12.58 5.67
N GLY A 134 -8.56 -11.66 4.92
CA GLY A 134 -9.33 -10.70 4.15
C GLY A 134 -8.51 -10.06 3.04
N PHE A 135 -9.20 -9.48 2.08
CA PHE A 135 -8.59 -8.73 0.99
C PHE A 135 -8.98 -7.25 1.10
N VAL A 136 -8.00 -6.38 0.94
CA VAL A 136 -8.20 -4.93 0.94
C VAL A 136 -7.54 -4.34 -0.30
N MET A 137 -8.30 -3.56 -1.04
CA MET A 137 -7.82 -2.74 -2.14
C MET A 137 -7.89 -1.27 -1.75
N THR A 138 -6.79 -0.56 -1.87
CA THR A 138 -6.69 0.85 -1.48
C THR A 138 -6.11 1.67 -2.62
N PRO A 139 -6.93 2.22 -3.52
CA PRO A 139 -6.49 3.29 -4.39
C PRO A 139 -6.19 4.55 -3.54
N PHE A 140 -5.00 5.13 -3.73
CA PHE A 140 -4.60 6.31 -2.99
C PHE A 140 -3.61 7.20 -3.75
N TRP A 141 -3.58 8.46 -3.37
CA TRP A 141 -2.56 9.42 -3.74
C TRP A 141 -1.62 9.62 -2.57
N GLY A 142 -0.31 9.69 -2.86
CA GLY A 142 0.69 9.87 -1.82
C GLY A 142 1.94 10.58 -2.30
N PHE A 143 2.81 10.84 -1.35
CA PHE A 143 4.15 11.29 -1.65
C PHE A 143 5.18 10.57 -0.79
N ARG A 144 6.38 10.41 -1.36
CA ARG A 144 7.56 9.86 -0.69
C ARG A 144 8.61 10.93 -0.55
N ARG A 145 9.32 10.90 0.60
CA ARG A 145 10.55 11.64 0.83
C ARG A 145 11.60 10.72 1.43
N VAL A 146 12.82 10.88 0.96
CA VAL A 146 13.98 10.18 1.51
C VAL A 146 14.96 11.24 2.01
N TRP A 147 15.26 11.20 3.30
CA TRP A 147 16.23 12.07 3.95
C TRP A 147 17.46 11.26 4.36
N TYR A 148 18.59 11.92 4.41
CA TYR A 148 19.88 11.32 4.82
C TYR A 148 20.21 9.99 4.10
N ARG A 149 19.69 9.82 2.87
CA ARG A 149 19.82 8.62 2.02
C ARG A 149 19.08 7.36 2.50
N HIS A 150 18.71 7.29 3.76
CA HIS A 150 18.14 6.08 4.37
C HIS A 150 16.77 6.27 5.03
N LEU A 151 16.48 7.47 5.52
CA LEU A 151 15.22 7.72 6.22
C LEU A 151 14.08 7.89 5.20
N LEU A 152 13.21 6.89 5.14
CA LEU A 152 12.02 6.89 4.30
C LEU A 152 10.84 7.45 5.07
N PHE A 153 10.14 8.38 4.43
CA PHE A 153 8.84 8.87 4.86
C PHE A 153 7.86 8.80 3.69
N GLU A 154 6.71 8.18 3.90
CA GLU A 154 5.58 8.22 2.97
C GLU A 154 4.32 8.67 3.70
N LEU A 155 3.54 9.51 3.02
CA LEU A 155 2.22 9.93 3.45
C LEU A 155 1.27 9.86 2.27
N GLY A 156 0.05 9.37 2.51
CA GLY A 156 -0.97 9.27 1.49
C GLY A 156 -2.37 9.16 2.04
N GLY A 157 -3.34 9.44 1.18
CA GLY A 157 -4.75 9.32 1.47
C GLY A 157 -5.53 8.74 0.30
N GLY A 158 -6.59 8.01 0.59
CA GLY A 158 -7.40 7.34 -0.41
C GLY A 158 -8.65 6.68 0.17
N LEU A 159 -9.07 5.59 -0.44
CA LEU A 159 -10.24 4.82 -0.03
C LEU A 159 -9.87 3.35 0.16
N ASN A 160 -10.29 2.77 1.27
CA ASN A 160 -10.23 1.33 1.49
C ASN A 160 -11.49 0.65 0.95
N LEU A 161 -11.28 -0.39 0.15
CA LEU A 161 -12.30 -1.32 -0.31
C LEU A 161 -11.94 -2.68 0.29
N ALA A 162 -12.60 -3.06 1.38
CA ALA A 162 -12.31 -4.27 2.12
C ALA A 162 -13.38 -5.34 1.89
N SER A 163 -12.96 -6.60 1.71
CA SER A 163 -13.86 -7.74 1.59
C SER A 163 -13.25 -8.97 2.26
N THR A 164 -14.09 -9.71 2.98
CA THR A 164 -13.71 -10.99 3.61
C THR A 164 -14.13 -12.19 2.78
N ASP A 165 -15.21 -12.08 2.05
CA ASP A 165 -15.86 -13.20 1.32
C ASP A 165 -16.07 -12.92 -0.18
N PHE A 166 -15.56 -11.79 -0.69
CA PHE A 166 -15.77 -11.28 -2.04
C PHE A 166 -17.24 -11.03 -2.43
N LYS A 167 -18.17 -11.16 -1.49
CA LYS A 167 -19.60 -10.90 -1.70
C LYS A 167 -20.03 -9.55 -1.18
N SER A 168 -19.45 -9.13 -0.06
CA SER A 168 -19.70 -7.84 0.55
C SER A 168 -18.44 -6.98 0.52
N VAL A 169 -18.57 -5.73 0.11
CA VAL A 169 -17.47 -4.76 0.08
C VAL A 169 -17.80 -3.62 1.04
N SER A 170 -16.92 -3.42 2.01
CA SER A 170 -16.95 -2.26 2.90
C SER A 170 -16.06 -1.16 2.34
N VAL A 171 -16.56 0.06 2.33
CA VAL A 171 -15.84 1.23 1.81
C VAL A 171 -15.59 2.21 2.96
N GLY A 172 -14.36 2.70 3.08
CA GLY A 172 -13.99 3.68 4.11
C GLY A 172 -12.81 4.56 3.69
N PRO A 173 -12.57 5.67 4.40
CA PRO A 173 -11.39 6.49 4.16
C PRO A 173 -10.11 5.72 4.52
N ALA A 174 -9.04 5.98 3.77
CA ALA A 174 -7.73 5.41 4.00
C ALA A 174 -6.69 6.49 4.21
N PHE A 175 -5.91 6.35 5.27
CA PHE A 175 -4.71 7.15 5.53
C PHE A 175 -3.52 6.22 5.63
N ASN A 176 -2.43 6.61 4.99
CA ASN A 176 -1.21 5.83 4.96
C ASN A 176 -0.04 6.69 5.43
N VAL A 177 0.58 6.28 6.52
CA VAL A 177 1.80 6.88 7.05
C VAL A 177 2.82 5.78 7.22
N ARG A 178 3.99 5.94 6.59
CA ARG A 178 5.10 5.00 6.66
C ARG A 178 6.37 5.74 7.03
N LEU A 179 7.03 5.24 8.06
CA LEU A 179 8.37 5.65 8.45
C LEU A 179 9.29 4.44 8.34
N GLY A 180 10.42 4.58 7.67
CA GLY A 180 11.26 3.41 7.41
C GLY A 180 12.72 3.71 7.15
N TYR A 181 13.47 2.64 7.02
CA TYR A 181 14.87 2.63 6.62
C TYR A 181 14.99 2.04 5.21
N LEU A 182 15.74 2.69 4.37
CA LEU A 182 16.01 2.36 2.98
C LEU A 182 17.45 1.86 2.84
N PHE A 183 17.61 0.72 2.20
CA PHE A 183 18.91 0.09 1.98
C PHE A 183 19.56 0.52 0.66
#